data_fc2bd79bb456edf489f247e685bdd522
#
_entry.id   fc2bd79bb456edf489f247e685bdd522
#
_cell.length_a   1.000
_cell.length_b   1.000
_cell.length_c   1.000
_cell.angle_alpha   90.00
_cell.angle_beta   90.00
_cell.angle_gamma   90.00
#
_symmetry.space_group_name_H-M   'P 1'
#
loop_
_entity.id
_entity.type
_entity.pdbx_description
1 polymer ?
#
loop_
_entity_poly.entity_id
_entity_poly.type
_entity_poly.pdbx_seq_one_letter_code
_entity_poly.pdbx_strand_id
1 'polypeptide(L)'
;MVHELGSRLRRQPAPPHVVWRSLRDPYEVGSRPWLELRDDEVPPRVLAGYAPVLLIWSSLWPHRPLDRVRFDLAAHPPGPECALRWTLTTDGEVPSESTLGYLRHRLNYLINDRLRRSYGQ
;
A
#
# COMPACT_ATOMS: atom_id res chain seq x y z
N MET A 1 -14.71 10.58 12.61
CA MET A 1 -13.32 10.64 13.12
C MET A 1 -12.50 9.55 12.46
N VAL A 2 -11.30 9.89 12.02
CA VAL A 2 -10.41 8.92 11.36
C VAL A 2 -9.58 8.20 12.43
N HIS A 3 -9.54 6.87 12.34
CA HIS A 3 -8.73 6.03 13.23
C HIS A 3 -7.62 5.36 12.44
N GLU A 4 -6.39 5.40 12.97
CA GLU A 4 -5.29 4.61 12.40
C GLU A 4 -5.44 3.16 12.87
N LEU A 5 -5.47 2.24 11.91
CA LEU A 5 -5.62 0.81 12.19
C LEU A 5 -4.29 0.06 12.14
N GLY A 6 -3.28 0.63 11.53
CA GLY A 6 -1.95 0.05 11.44
C GLY A 6 -1.05 0.85 10.53
N SER A 7 0.25 0.62 10.67
CA SER A 7 1.27 1.32 9.87
C SER A 7 2.54 0.49 9.88
N ARG A 8 3.30 0.53 8.77
CA ARG A 8 4.61 -0.10 8.71
C ARG A 8 5.52 0.63 7.75
N LEU A 9 6.74 0.87 8.21
CA LEU A 9 7.81 1.48 7.41
C LEU A 9 8.83 0.41 7.03
N ARG A 10 9.09 0.26 5.73
CA ARG A 10 10.15 -0.62 5.23
C ARG A 10 10.79 -0.04 3.98
N ARG A 11 12.04 -0.47 3.70
CA ARG A 11 12.71 -0.11 2.47
C ARG A 11 12.20 -0.94 1.30
N GLN A 12 12.08 -0.28 0.15
CA GLN A 12 11.84 -0.92 -1.14
C GLN A 12 13.10 -0.79 -2.00
N PRO A 13 13.46 -1.80 -2.81
CA PRO A 13 14.72 -1.78 -3.55
C PRO A 13 14.74 -0.86 -4.76
N ALA A 14 13.64 -0.17 -5.06
CA ALA A 14 13.54 0.77 -6.17
C ALA A 14 13.45 2.22 -5.65
N PRO A 15 13.76 3.23 -6.50
CA PRO A 15 13.63 4.64 -6.12
C PRO A 15 12.17 5.06 -5.87
N PRO A 16 11.95 6.16 -5.12
CA PRO A 16 10.60 6.63 -4.80
C PRO A 16 9.68 6.80 -6.02
N HIS A 17 10.17 7.38 -7.11
CA HIS A 17 9.34 7.58 -8.30
C HIS A 17 8.89 6.27 -8.95
N VAL A 18 9.71 5.24 -8.87
CA VAL A 18 9.37 3.90 -9.40
C VAL A 18 8.34 3.23 -8.50
N VAL A 19 8.55 3.27 -7.19
CA VAL A 19 7.62 2.70 -6.21
C VAL A 19 6.26 3.40 -6.29
N TRP A 20 6.27 4.73 -6.34
CA TRP A 20 5.05 5.52 -6.45
C TRP A 20 4.24 5.15 -7.68
N ARG A 21 4.91 5.00 -8.82
CA ARG A 21 4.28 4.60 -10.09
C ARG A 21 3.67 3.20 -10.01
N SER A 22 4.36 2.26 -9.37
CA SER A 22 3.83 0.90 -9.16
C SER A 22 2.56 0.91 -8.32
N LEU A 23 2.50 1.77 -7.30
CA LEU A 23 1.33 1.91 -6.43
C LEU A 23 0.17 2.62 -7.15
N ARG A 24 0.49 3.61 -7.99
CA ARG A 24 -0.51 4.35 -8.76
C ARG A 24 -1.17 3.47 -9.81
N ASP A 25 -0.39 2.63 -10.46
CA ASP A 25 -0.88 1.76 -11.53
C ASP A 25 -0.30 0.34 -11.38
N PRO A 26 -0.91 -0.49 -10.51
CA PRO A 26 -0.43 -1.86 -10.28
C PRO A 26 -0.54 -2.78 -11.50
N TYR A 27 -1.34 -2.39 -12.48
CA TYR A 27 -1.61 -3.20 -13.67
C TYR A 27 -0.99 -2.59 -14.95
N GLU A 28 -0.01 -1.71 -14.79
CA GLU A 28 0.65 -1.07 -15.93
C GLU A 28 1.23 -2.12 -16.89
N VAL A 29 0.96 -1.95 -18.18
CA VAL A 29 1.46 -2.85 -19.23
C VAL A 29 2.99 -2.82 -19.23
N GLY A 30 3.60 -4.01 -19.23
CA GLY A 30 5.06 -4.17 -19.20
C GLY A 30 5.66 -4.26 -17.81
N SER A 31 4.89 -3.97 -16.79
CA SER A 31 5.33 -4.15 -15.40
C SER A 31 5.09 -5.58 -14.93
N ARG A 32 5.85 -6.01 -13.93
CA ARG A 32 5.59 -7.30 -13.29
C ARG A 32 4.31 -7.23 -12.47
N PRO A 33 3.37 -8.18 -12.63
CA PRO A 33 2.20 -8.26 -11.78
C PRO A 33 2.60 -8.47 -10.32
N TRP A 34 2.10 -7.64 -9.43
CA TRP A 34 2.43 -7.76 -8.00
C TRP A 34 1.19 -7.69 -7.11
N LEU A 35 0.13 -6.98 -7.53
CA LEU A 35 -1.08 -6.83 -6.72
C LEU A 35 -1.95 -8.07 -6.86
N GLU A 36 -1.76 -9.03 -5.95
CA GLU A 36 -2.48 -10.29 -5.92
C GLU A 36 -3.62 -10.22 -4.92
N LEU A 37 -4.82 -9.96 -5.45
CA LEU A 37 -6.01 -9.81 -4.62
C LEU A 37 -6.68 -11.16 -4.33
N ARG A 38 -7.32 -11.25 -3.16
CA ARG A 38 -8.18 -12.38 -2.78
C ARG A 38 -9.62 -12.11 -3.23
N ASP A 39 -10.48 -13.14 -3.09
CA ASP A 39 -11.88 -13.07 -3.53
C ASP A 39 -12.69 -12.00 -2.77
N ASP A 40 -12.29 -11.70 -1.53
CA ASP A 40 -12.91 -10.66 -0.70
C ASP A 40 -12.33 -9.27 -0.93
N GLU A 41 -11.44 -9.12 -1.91
CA GLU A 41 -10.73 -7.87 -2.18
C GLU A 41 -11.04 -7.35 -3.58
N VAL A 42 -10.94 -6.04 -3.74
CA VAL A 42 -11.15 -5.36 -5.04
C VAL A 42 -9.98 -4.45 -5.34
N PRO A 43 -9.72 -4.19 -6.65
CA PRO A 43 -8.68 -3.23 -7.02
C PRO A 43 -8.96 -1.85 -6.43
N PRO A 44 -7.97 -1.23 -5.78
CA PRO A 44 -8.16 0.10 -5.21
C PRO A 44 -8.18 1.17 -6.29
N ARG A 45 -8.84 2.29 -5.98
CA ARG A 45 -8.76 3.50 -6.78
C ARG A 45 -7.81 4.48 -6.12
N VAL A 46 -7.08 5.26 -6.91
CA VAL A 46 -6.27 6.35 -6.40
C VAL A 46 -7.20 7.52 -6.06
N LEU A 47 -7.26 7.87 -4.79
CA LEU A 47 -8.12 8.95 -4.29
C LEU A 47 -7.37 10.28 -4.25
N ALA A 48 -6.06 10.24 -4.01
CA ALA A 48 -5.20 11.41 -3.97
C ALA A 48 -3.77 10.99 -4.23
N GLY A 49 -2.94 11.90 -4.70
CA GLY A 49 -1.54 11.64 -4.93
C GLY A 49 -0.74 12.90 -5.13
N TYR A 50 0.52 12.85 -4.69
CA TYR A 50 1.52 13.87 -4.94
C TYR A 50 2.84 13.16 -5.20
N ALA A 51 3.18 13.05 -6.48
CA ALA A 51 4.36 12.28 -6.90
C ALA A 51 5.65 12.96 -6.48
N PRO A 52 6.64 12.24 -6.00
CA PRO A 52 6.68 10.82 -5.70
C PRO A 52 6.54 10.52 -4.19
N VAL A 53 5.88 11.38 -3.41
CA VAL A 53 5.95 11.35 -1.94
C VAL A 53 4.68 10.85 -1.25
N LEU A 54 3.53 10.91 -1.92
CA LEU A 54 2.25 10.58 -1.30
C LEU A 54 1.30 9.93 -2.30
N LEU A 55 0.62 8.89 -1.84
CA LEU A 55 -0.48 8.27 -2.60
C LEU A 55 -1.50 7.72 -1.60
N ILE A 56 -2.79 7.84 -1.94
CA ILE A 56 -3.87 7.30 -1.11
C ILE A 56 -4.77 6.42 -1.98
N TRP A 57 -4.96 5.18 -1.54
CA TRP A 57 -5.88 4.21 -2.14
C TRP A 57 -7.23 4.20 -1.44
N SER A 58 -8.29 3.94 -2.20
CA SER A 58 -9.55 3.50 -1.65
C SER A 58 -9.42 2.12 -1.00
N SER A 59 -10.44 1.70 -0.26
CA SER A 59 -10.43 0.40 0.41
C SER A 59 -10.26 -0.76 -0.58
N LEU A 60 -9.48 -1.76 -0.17
CA LEU A 60 -9.38 -3.04 -0.85
C LEU A 60 -10.56 -3.96 -0.51
N TRP A 61 -11.32 -3.64 0.54
CA TRP A 61 -12.34 -4.53 1.10
C TRP A 61 -13.73 -3.92 0.96
N PRO A 62 -14.60 -4.49 0.08
CA PRO A 62 -15.94 -3.93 -0.17
C PRO A 62 -16.81 -3.79 1.07
N HIS A 63 -16.66 -4.70 2.05
CA HIS A 63 -17.41 -4.62 3.31
C HIS A 63 -16.86 -3.58 4.29
N ARG A 64 -15.73 -2.95 3.93
CA ARG A 64 -15.11 -1.88 4.71
C ARG A 64 -14.83 -0.66 3.82
N PRO A 65 -15.88 -0.03 3.25
CA PRO A 65 -15.71 1.01 2.23
C PRO A 65 -15.08 2.31 2.75
N LEU A 66 -15.03 2.51 4.06
CA LEU A 66 -14.46 3.72 4.67
C LEU A 66 -12.99 3.57 5.04
N ASP A 67 -12.39 2.42 4.74
CA ASP A 67 -10.95 2.21 4.93
C ASP A 67 -10.16 2.91 3.83
N ARG A 68 -8.96 3.40 4.19
CA ARG A 68 -8.03 4.02 3.24
C ARG A 68 -6.64 3.49 3.50
N VAL A 69 -5.84 3.38 2.45
CA VAL A 69 -4.41 3.05 2.58
C VAL A 69 -3.62 4.25 2.08
N ARG A 70 -2.88 4.86 2.99
CA ARG A 70 -1.99 5.98 2.67
C ARG A 70 -0.57 5.45 2.53
N PHE A 71 0.12 5.90 1.48
CA PHE A 71 1.53 5.61 1.27
C PHE A 71 2.34 6.90 1.36
N ASP A 72 3.35 6.89 2.21
CA ASP A 72 4.34 7.96 2.32
C ASP A 72 5.69 7.41 1.84
N LEU A 73 6.32 8.11 0.91
CA LEU A 73 7.55 7.67 0.26
C LEU A 73 8.63 8.73 0.42
N ALA A 74 9.84 8.27 0.71
CA ALA A 74 11.00 9.14 0.83
C ALA A 74 12.24 8.43 0.31
N ALA A 75 13.21 9.20 -0.18
CA ALA A 75 14.50 8.64 -0.52
C ALA A 75 15.17 8.06 0.73
N HIS A 76 15.93 6.99 0.54
CA HIS A 76 16.66 6.33 1.62
C HIS A 76 18.16 6.32 1.28
N PRO A 77 18.87 7.47 1.48
CA PRO A 77 20.29 7.54 1.17
C PRO A 77 21.11 6.56 2.05
N PRO A 78 22.32 6.13 1.60
CA PRO A 78 23.03 6.66 0.42
C PRO A 78 22.62 6.05 -0.91
N GLY A 79 21.83 4.99 -0.91
CA GLY A 79 21.41 4.31 -2.12
C GLY A 79 20.18 4.93 -2.78
N PRO A 80 19.76 4.38 -3.94
CA PRO A 80 18.57 4.85 -4.66
C PRO A 80 17.26 4.34 -4.08
N GLU A 81 17.30 3.55 -3.01
CA GLU A 81 16.13 2.89 -2.42
C GLU A 81 15.10 3.87 -1.89
N CYS A 82 13.89 3.35 -1.68
CA CYS A 82 12.77 4.10 -1.15
C CYS A 82 12.43 3.62 0.27
N ALA A 83 12.24 4.55 1.19
CA ALA A 83 11.58 4.26 2.46
C ALA A 83 10.07 4.42 2.23
N LEU A 84 9.33 3.34 2.37
CA LEU A 84 7.89 3.30 2.12
C LEU A 84 7.14 2.96 3.40
N ARG A 85 6.23 3.86 3.79
CA ARG A 85 5.29 3.61 4.89
C ARG A 85 3.89 3.45 4.32
N TRP A 86 3.24 2.34 4.64
CA TRP A 86 1.80 2.26 4.48
C TRP A 86 1.13 2.54 5.82
N THR A 87 0.00 3.23 5.77
CA THR A 87 -0.84 3.51 6.94
C THR A 87 -2.28 3.18 6.57
N LEU A 88 -2.87 2.25 7.31
CA LEU A 88 -4.28 1.89 7.15
C LEU A 88 -5.10 2.71 8.12
N THR A 89 -6.11 3.42 7.59
CA THR A 89 -7.03 4.23 8.38
C THR A 89 -8.47 3.88 8.06
N THR A 90 -9.39 4.20 8.97
CA THR A 90 -10.82 4.10 8.72
C THR A 90 -11.56 5.31 9.27
N ASP A 91 -12.57 5.77 8.55
CA ASP A 91 -13.53 6.76 9.06
C ASP A 91 -14.82 6.06 9.54
N GLY A 92 -14.81 4.75 9.57
CA GLY A 92 -15.89 3.91 10.05
C GLY A 92 -15.59 3.25 11.37
N GLU A 93 -16.21 2.10 11.58
CA GLU A 93 -16.05 1.34 12.81
C GLU A 93 -14.68 0.67 12.89
N VAL A 94 -14.03 0.77 14.05
CA VAL A 94 -12.78 0.05 14.31
C VAL A 94 -13.11 -1.44 14.47
N PRO A 95 -12.48 -2.32 13.66
CA PRO A 95 -12.82 -3.74 13.70
C PRO A 95 -12.22 -4.44 14.92
N SER A 96 -12.60 -5.71 15.10
CA SER A 96 -12.02 -6.58 16.14
C SER A 96 -10.52 -6.76 15.92
N GLU A 97 -9.81 -7.18 16.97
CA GLU A 97 -8.37 -7.43 16.87
C GLU A 97 -8.01 -8.50 15.84
N SER A 98 -8.83 -9.54 15.71
CA SER A 98 -8.55 -10.58 14.70
C SER A 98 -8.68 -10.03 13.28
N THR A 99 -9.66 -9.17 13.02
CA THR A 99 -9.80 -8.49 11.74
C THR A 99 -8.64 -7.53 11.51
N LEU A 100 -8.25 -6.74 12.51
CA LEU A 100 -7.08 -5.87 12.42
C LEU A 100 -5.83 -6.64 12.02
N GLY A 101 -5.60 -7.79 12.65
CA GLY A 101 -4.47 -8.65 12.34
C GLY A 101 -4.51 -9.12 10.90
N TYR A 102 -5.67 -9.52 10.41
CA TYR A 102 -5.85 -9.94 9.02
C TYR A 102 -5.55 -8.80 8.03
N LEU A 103 -6.12 -7.61 8.26
CA LEU A 103 -5.92 -6.47 7.36
C LEU A 103 -4.45 -6.05 7.30
N ARG A 104 -3.78 -5.98 8.44
CA ARG A 104 -2.35 -5.65 8.52
C ARG A 104 -1.50 -6.69 7.82
N HIS A 105 -1.81 -7.97 8.01
CA HIS A 105 -1.09 -9.07 7.35
C HIS A 105 -1.22 -8.96 5.83
N ARG A 106 -2.44 -8.68 5.33
CA ARG A 106 -2.65 -8.53 3.89
C ARG A 106 -1.84 -7.38 3.30
N LEU A 107 -1.81 -6.22 3.97
CA LEU A 107 -1.01 -5.09 3.48
C LEU A 107 0.48 -5.39 3.52
N ASN A 108 0.97 -6.02 4.58
CA ASN A 108 2.36 -6.43 4.64
C ASN A 108 2.71 -7.42 3.53
N TYR A 109 1.84 -8.38 3.27
CA TYR A 109 2.06 -9.33 2.18
C TYR A 109 2.10 -8.63 0.82
N LEU A 110 1.11 -7.78 0.53
CA LEU A 110 1.03 -7.10 -0.77
C LEU A 110 2.19 -6.12 -1.00
N ILE A 111 2.52 -5.32 0.01
CA ILE A 111 3.50 -4.22 -0.12
C ILE A 111 4.93 -4.69 0.19
N ASN A 112 5.12 -5.42 1.27
CA ASN A 112 6.46 -5.77 1.74
C ASN A 112 6.94 -7.14 1.28
N ASP A 113 6.09 -7.87 0.57
CA ASP A 113 6.46 -9.13 -0.08
C ASP A 113 6.25 -9.03 -1.59
N ARG A 114 5.00 -8.94 -2.06
CA ARG A 114 4.68 -8.95 -3.49
C ARG A 114 5.28 -7.78 -4.25
N LEU A 115 5.01 -6.55 -3.82
CA LEU A 115 5.56 -5.36 -4.47
C LEU A 115 7.09 -5.40 -4.45
N ARG A 116 7.67 -5.68 -3.28
CA ARG A 116 9.11 -5.74 -3.12
C ARG A 116 9.77 -6.72 -4.08
N ARG A 117 9.21 -7.91 -4.22
CA ARG A 117 9.72 -8.94 -5.15
C ARG A 117 9.61 -8.52 -6.61
N SER A 118 8.65 -7.68 -6.95
CA SER A 118 8.46 -7.22 -8.33
C SER A 118 9.67 -6.44 -8.85
N TYR A 119 10.52 -5.94 -7.94
CA TYR A 119 11.76 -5.22 -8.29
C TYR A 119 12.98 -6.14 -8.41
N GLY A 120 12.77 -7.44 -8.49
CA GLY A 120 13.86 -8.40 -8.71
C GLY A 120 14.58 -8.86 -7.45
N GLN A 121 13.97 -8.65 -6.32
CA GLN A 121 14.53 -9.06 -5.01
C GLN A 121 13.97 -10.38 -4.53
#